data_a1d8f266300eadad3e4aba8352209c2f
#
_entry.id   a1d8f266300eadad3e4aba8352209c2f
#
_cell.length_a   1.000
_cell.length_b   1.000
_cell.length_c   1.000
_cell.angle_alpha   90.00
_cell.angle_beta   90.00
_cell.angle_gamma   90.00
#
_symmetry.space_group_name_H-M   'P 1'
#
loop_
_entity.id
_entity.type
_entity.pdbx_description
1 polymer ?
#
loop_
_entity_poly.entity_id
_entity_poly.type
_entity_poly.pdbx_seq_one_letter_code
_entity_poly.pdbx_strand_id
1 'polypeptide(L)'
;MKDLNIIVLYGGEGGEREVSLRSGEAVHRAILKCWDRTDLVDMQGLRLPETVRDDNTIIFPVLHGGFGEDGRLQDLLDKQGVIYAGSCARASRNCINKSTTKDLALAAGLKVVPGFTFNPLDDIDINSELKKLGDDIVVKPADGGSSMGLDFIKGKKQIINFLEKLPHGDWIIEKRIHGRELSVGILNGKALGVVEILPRMGSYDYAHKYTNGMTDYVYPARITDKMHTAITTASETIFRACSCRDFARADFILKENGKRWEIFVLEINTLPGMTENSLLPMSALCTGRDFDGLVGEMLAPAIGRFQKKWA
;
A
#
# COMPACT_ATOMS: atom_id res chain seq x y z
N MET A 1 -31.48 5.69 7.51
CA MET A 1 -30.11 5.71 8.08
C MET A 1 -30.02 5.44 9.58
N LYS A 2 -31.14 5.41 10.33
CA LYS A 2 -31.11 5.14 11.78
C LYS A 2 -30.59 3.75 12.18
N ASP A 3 -30.55 2.79 11.25
CA ASP A 3 -30.15 1.40 11.51
C ASP A 3 -28.86 0.97 10.83
N LEU A 4 -28.16 1.89 10.13
CA LEU A 4 -26.89 1.58 9.49
C LEU A 4 -25.79 1.36 10.54
N ASN A 5 -25.14 0.20 10.48
CA ASN A 5 -24.02 -0.18 11.32
C ASN A 5 -22.71 -0.13 10.52
N ILE A 6 -21.66 0.42 11.11
CA ILE A 6 -20.32 0.41 10.53
C ILE A 6 -19.49 -0.60 11.31
N ILE A 7 -18.97 -1.61 10.61
CA ILE A 7 -18.11 -2.61 11.22
C ILE A 7 -16.67 -2.38 10.77
N VAL A 8 -15.79 -2.10 11.71
CA VAL A 8 -14.34 -2.06 11.48
C VAL A 8 -13.81 -3.48 11.60
N LEU A 9 -13.37 -4.08 10.47
CA LEU A 9 -12.71 -5.38 10.47
C LEU A 9 -11.20 -5.19 10.65
N TYR A 10 -10.63 -5.78 11.68
CA TYR A 10 -9.22 -5.67 12.02
C TYR A 10 -8.62 -7.03 12.42
N GLY A 11 -7.34 -7.09 12.81
CA GLY A 11 -6.67 -8.32 13.20
C GLY A 11 -6.04 -9.04 12.01
N GLY A 12 -6.60 -10.16 11.59
CA GLY A 12 -6.04 -11.02 10.53
C GLY A 12 -4.99 -12.00 11.05
N GLU A 13 -4.45 -12.81 10.13
CA GLU A 13 -3.40 -13.79 10.39
C GLU A 13 -2.07 -13.24 9.86
N GLY A 14 -0.97 -13.47 10.60
CA GLY A 14 0.37 -13.13 10.11
C GLY A 14 1.08 -12.03 10.89
N GLY A 15 2.25 -11.63 10.36
CA GLY A 15 3.19 -10.72 11.03
C GLY A 15 2.71 -9.28 11.20
N GLU A 16 1.67 -8.87 10.48
CA GLU A 16 1.13 -7.50 10.53
C GLU A 16 -0.11 -7.36 11.44
N ARG A 17 -0.50 -8.44 12.13
CA ARG A 17 -1.69 -8.47 13.01
C ARG A 17 -1.67 -7.33 14.03
N GLU A 18 -0.56 -7.11 14.74
CA GLU A 18 -0.42 -6.06 15.74
C GLU A 18 -0.62 -4.64 15.16
N VAL A 19 -0.17 -4.42 13.93
CA VAL A 19 -0.39 -3.15 13.23
C VAL A 19 -1.87 -2.98 12.88
N SER A 20 -2.52 -4.06 12.45
CA SER A 20 -3.95 -4.09 12.16
C SER A 20 -4.78 -3.81 13.41
N LEU A 21 -4.45 -4.43 14.53
CA LEU A 21 -5.15 -4.21 15.81
C LEU A 21 -5.08 -2.73 16.23
N ARG A 22 -3.90 -2.14 16.24
CA ARG A 22 -3.73 -0.70 16.59
C ARG A 22 -4.43 0.23 15.60
N SER A 23 -4.32 -0.05 14.30
CA SER A 23 -4.98 0.73 13.25
C SER A 23 -6.50 0.64 13.37
N GLY A 24 -7.03 -0.56 13.59
CA GLY A 24 -8.48 -0.79 13.75
C GLY A 24 -9.06 -0.06 14.95
N GLU A 25 -8.39 -0.11 16.10
CA GLU A 25 -8.80 0.66 17.29
C GLU A 25 -8.79 2.17 17.04
N ALA A 26 -7.78 2.68 16.33
CA ALA A 26 -7.70 4.11 16.03
C ALA A 26 -8.85 4.54 15.08
N VAL A 27 -9.09 3.76 14.01
CA VAL A 27 -10.18 4.01 13.06
C VAL A 27 -11.54 3.90 13.75
N HIS A 28 -11.77 2.88 14.58
CA HIS A 28 -13.00 2.70 15.33
C HIS A 28 -13.30 3.90 16.23
N ARG A 29 -12.31 4.38 17.01
CA ARG A 29 -12.46 5.58 17.84
C ARG A 29 -12.80 6.83 17.02
N ALA A 30 -12.22 6.97 15.82
CA ALA A 30 -12.51 8.10 14.93
C ALA A 30 -13.95 8.03 14.40
N ILE A 31 -14.42 6.84 13.99
CA ILE A 31 -15.78 6.66 13.47
C ILE A 31 -16.82 6.90 14.58
N LEU A 32 -16.58 6.45 15.80
CA LEU A 32 -17.49 6.66 16.95
C LEU A 32 -17.77 8.14 17.25
N LYS A 33 -16.91 9.07 16.86
CA LYS A 33 -17.14 10.51 17.01
C LYS A 33 -18.25 11.04 16.09
N CYS A 34 -18.52 10.35 14.99
CA CYS A 34 -19.47 10.78 13.96
C CYS A 34 -20.62 9.78 13.74
N TRP A 35 -20.51 8.56 14.29
CA TRP A 35 -21.42 7.45 14.03
C TRP A 35 -21.61 6.56 15.26
N ASP A 36 -22.80 6.58 15.86
CA ASP A 36 -23.08 5.91 17.15
C ASP A 36 -23.07 4.38 17.06
N ARG A 37 -23.46 3.82 15.89
CA ARG A 37 -23.51 2.37 15.67
C ARG A 37 -22.26 1.91 14.91
N THR A 38 -21.25 1.55 15.68
CA THR A 38 -19.96 1.09 15.14
C THR A 38 -19.46 -0.07 15.97
N ASP A 39 -19.18 -1.19 15.31
CA ASP A 39 -18.59 -2.37 15.92
C ASP A 39 -17.12 -2.54 15.47
N LEU A 40 -16.31 -3.06 16.37
CA LEU A 40 -14.93 -3.43 16.13
C LEU A 40 -14.81 -4.96 16.20
N VAL A 41 -14.44 -5.60 15.08
CA VAL A 41 -14.48 -7.07 14.96
C VAL A 41 -13.13 -7.62 14.56
N ASP A 42 -12.54 -8.45 15.44
CA ASP A 42 -11.30 -9.17 15.20
C ASP A 42 -11.54 -10.38 14.28
N MET A 43 -10.95 -10.31 13.09
CA MET A 43 -11.08 -11.32 12.06
C MET A 43 -9.87 -12.24 12.04
N GLN A 44 -10.02 -13.48 12.53
CA GLN A 44 -8.94 -14.48 12.65
C GLN A 44 -8.87 -15.45 11.46
N GLY A 45 -9.60 -15.19 10.39
CA GLY A 45 -9.65 -16.02 9.19
C GLY A 45 -10.62 -15.43 8.19
N LEU A 46 -10.66 -15.97 7.00
CA LEU A 46 -11.52 -15.47 5.91
C LEU A 46 -12.98 -15.94 6.09
N ARG A 47 -13.61 -15.53 7.20
CA ARG A 47 -15.01 -15.80 7.51
C ARG A 47 -15.65 -14.55 8.12
N LEU A 48 -16.69 -14.01 7.48
CA LEU A 48 -17.41 -12.86 8.02
C LEU A 48 -18.18 -13.22 9.28
N PRO A 49 -18.26 -12.29 10.25
CA PRO A 49 -19.13 -12.43 11.41
C PRO A 49 -20.60 -12.59 11.01
N GLU A 50 -21.38 -13.32 11.81
CA GLU A 50 -22.82 -13.52 11.56
C GLU A 50 -23.63 -12.21 11.68
N THR A 51 -23.06 -11.18 12.30
CA THR A 51 -23.64 -9.84 12.43
C THR A 51 -23.55 -9.01 11.16
N VAL A 52 -22.71 -9.42 10.20
CA VAL A 52 -22.58 -8.72 8.91
C VAL A 52 -23.77 -9.02 8.04
N ARG A 53 -24.54 -7.98 7.70
CA ARG A 53 -25.70 -8.05 6.82
C ARG A 53 -25.59 -7.03 5.71
N ASP A 54 -26.04 -7.38 4.52
CA ASP A 54 -25.91 -6.51 3.34
C ASP A 54 -26.89 -5.33 3.36
N ASP A 55 -28.00 -5.44 4.11
CA ASP A 55 -29.10 -4.47 4.19
C ASP A 55 -28.87 -3.33 5.19
N ASN A 56 -27.97 -3.49 6.15
CA ASN A 56 -27.72 -2.47 7.19
C ASN A 56 -26.26 -2.31 7.60
N THR A 57 -25.30 -2.86 6.85
CA THR A 57 -23.89 -2.86 7.25
C THR A 57 -22.99 -2.24 6.19
N ILE A 58 -22.04 -1.42 6.63
CA ILE A 58 -20.86 -1.02 5.85
C ILE A 58 -19.62 -1.54 6.57
N ILE A 59 -18.72 -2.18 5.83
CA ILE A 59 -17.44 -2.64 6.35
C ILE A 59 -16.36 -1.58 6.11
N PHE A 60 -15.57 -1.28 7.14
CA PHE A 60 -14.31 -0.56 7.03
C PHE A 60 -13.17 -1.54 7.30
N PRO A 61 -12.50 -2.07 6.28
CA PRO A 61 -11.42 -3.02 6.47
C PRO A 61 -10.12 -2.33 6.87
N VAL A 62 -9.46 -2.86 7.91
CA VAL A 62 -8.14 -2.41 8.41
C VAL A 62 -7.25 -3.63 8.63
N LEU A 63 -7.37 -4.61 7.75
CA LEU A 63 -6.64 -5.87 7.79
C LEU A 63 -5.35 -5.72 6.96
N HIS A 64 -4.20 -5.76 7.62
CA HIS A 64 -2.91 -5.66 6.94
C HIS A 64 -2.34 -7.04 6.63
N GLY A 65 -1.80 -7.16 5.40
CA GLY A 65 -1.24 -8.41 4.88
C GLY A 65 -2.28 -9.48 4.53
N GLY A 66 -1.82 -10.56 3.90
CA GLY A 66 -2.59 -11.74 3.59
C GLY A 66 -3.93 -11.46 2.89
N PHE A 67 -4.99 -12.13 3.34
CA PHE A 67 -6.31 -12.05 2.71
C PHE A 67 -6.98 -10.67 2.81
N GLY A 68 -6.50 -9.77 3.67
CA GLY A 68 -7.01 -8.41 3.78
C GLY A 68 -6.64 -7.56 2.55
N GLU A 69 -5.44 -7.75 2.02
CA GLU A 69 -4.87 -6.90 0.95
C GLU A 69 -4.87 -7.57 -0.44
N ASP A 70 -4.99 -8.91 -0.53
CA ASP A 70 -4.87 -9.65 -1.78
C ASP A 70 -6.18 -9.82 -2.58
N GLY A 71 -7.26 -9.19 -2.13
CA GLY A 71 -8.57 -9.20 -2.78
C GLY A 71 -9.50 -10.33 -2.35
N ARG A 72 -9.05 -11.29 -1.54
CA ARG A 72 -9.89 -12.40 -1.04
C ARG A 72 -11.00 -11.91 -0.11
N LEU A 73 -10.71 -10.97 0.78
CA LEU A 73 -11.71 -10.35 1.64
C LEU A 73 -12.75 -9.60 0.80
N GLN A 74 -12.30 -8.82 -0.16
CA GLN A 74 -13.17 -8.02 -1.03
C GLN A 74 -14.07 -8.92 -1.88
N ASP A 75 -13.56 -10.03 -2.42
CA ASP A 75 -14.38 -11.05 -3.11
C ASP A 75 -15.44 -11.66 -2.19
N LEU A 76 -15.11 -11.90 -0.93
CA LEU A 76 -16.06 -12.43 0.04
C LEU A 76 -17.19 -11.43 0.32
N LEU A 77 -16.85 -10.14 0.51
CA LEU A 77 -17.81 -9.05 0.72
C LEU A 77 -18.71 -8.84 -0.52
N ASP A 78 -18.10 -8.83 -1.71
CA ASP A 78 -18.81 -8.68 -2.97
C ASP A 78 -19.82 -9.84 -3.18
N LYS A 79 -19.44 -11.09 -2.92
CA LYS A 79 -20.33 -12.27 -3.00
C LYS A 79 -21.53 -12.20 -2.04
N GLN A 80 -21.36 -11.54 -0.91
CA GLN A 80 -22.42 -11.35 0.07
C GLN A 80 -23.19 -10.03 -0.13
N GLY A 81 -22.85 -9.26 -1.15
CA GLY A 81 -23.49 -7.99 -1.47
C GLY A 81 -23.23 -6.89 -0.43
N VAL A 82 -22.25 -7.06 0.46
CA VAL A 82 -21.93 -6.12 1.55
C VAL A 82 -21.11 -4.95 1.00
N ILE A 83 -21.50 -3.74 1.34
CA ILE A 83 -20.75 -2.52 0.97
C ILE A 83 -19.56 -2.34 1.90
N TYR A 84 -18.43 -1.92 1.35
CA TYR A 84 -17.20 -1.69 2.11
C TYR A 84 -16.42 -0.48 1.61
N ALA A 85 -15.65 0.15 2.49
CA ALA A 85 -14.70 1.21 2.15
C ALA A 85 -13.42 0.62 1.51
N GLY A 86 -12.81 1.36 0.59
CA GLY A 86 -11.57 0.96 -0.07
C GLY A 86 -11.76 0.27 -1.41
N SER A 87 -10.68 -0.20 -1.97
CA SER A 87 -10.56 -0.76 -3.32
C SER A 87 -11.26 -2.10 -3.46
N CYS A 88 -11.72 -2.42 -4.68
CA CYS A 88 -12.35 -3.71 -4.98
C CYS A 88 -11.32 -4.84 -5.10
N ALA A 89 -11.79 -6.08 -5.12
CA ALA A 89 -10.97 -7.28 -5.19
C ALA A 89 -9.96 -7.27 -6.36
N ARG A 90 -10.37 -6.83 -7.55
CA ARG A 90 -9.48 -6.70 -8.72
C ARG A 90 -8.36 -5.70 -8.47
N ALA A 91 -8.68 -4.53 -7.93
CA ALA A 91 -7.69 -3.50 -7.64
C ALA A 91 -6.72 -3.95 -6.54
N SER A 92 -7.21 -4.62 -5.49
CA SER A 92 -6.37 -5.19 -4.43
C SER A 92 -5.39 -6.22 -4.99
N ARG A 93 -5.85 -7.15 -5.83
CA ARG A 93 -4.97 -8.11 -6.54
C ARG A 93 -3.92 -7.44 -7.42
N ASN A 94 -4.30 -6.41 -8.16
CA ASN A 94 -3.36 -5.67 -9.00
C ASN A 94 -2.27 -4.99 -8.16
N CYS A 95 -2.64 -4.42 -7.01
CA CYS A 95 -1.74 -3.63 -6.19
C CYS A 95 -0.81 -4.49 -5.33
N ILE A 96 -1.27 -5.64 -4.82
CA ILE A 96 -0.43 -6.53 -4.01
C ILE A 96 0.67 -7.19 -4.85
N ASN A 97 0.39 -7.48 -6.12
CA ASN A 97 1.35 -8.03 -7.06
C ASN A 97 2.18 -6.91 -7.70
N LYS A 98 3.44 -6.82 -7.30
CA LYS A 98 4.35 -5.75 -7.74
C LYS A 98 4.65 -5.80 -9.23
N SER A 99 4.69 -6.99 -9.85
CA SER A 99 4.88 -7.13 -11.30
C SER A 99 3.70 -6.52 -12.05
N THR A 100 2.47 -6.86 -11.66
CA THR A 100 1.24 -6.30 -12.24
C THR A 100 1.18 -4.78 -12.05
N THR A 101 1.52 -4.28 -10.84
CA THR A 101 1.57 -2.83 -10.58
C THR A 101 2.57 -2.13 -11.50
N LYS A 102 3.76 -2.71 -11.72
CA LYS A 102 4.77 -2.15 -12.63
C LYS A 102 4.29 -2.12 -14.07
N ASP A 103 3.66 -3.18 -14.56
CA ASP A 103 3.12 -3.24 -15.92
C ASP A 103 2.03 -2.17 -16.13
N LEU A 104 1.12 -2.03 -15.17
CA LEU A 104 0.08 -0.99 -15.19
C LEU A 104 0.68 0.42 -15.14
N ALA A 105 1.72 0.63 -14.34
CA ALA A 105 2.43 1.91 -14.25
C ALA A 105 3.10 2.26 -15.60
N LEU A 106 3.81 1.31 -16.21
CA LEU A 106 4.45 1.49 -17.53
C LEU A 106 3.41 1.78 -18.62
N ALA A 107 2.32 1.03 -18.65
CA ALA A 107 1.21 1.26 -19.60
C ALA A 107 0.57 2.65 -19.43
N ALA A 108 0.60 3.21 -18.20
CA ALA A 108 0.13 4.56 -17.90
C ALA A 108 1.20 5.65 -18.13
N GLY A 109 2.37 5.32 -18.68
CA GLY A 109 3.44 6.26 -18.98
C GLY A 109 4.30 6.67 -17.77
N LEU A 110 4.20 5.95 -16.66
CA LEU A 110 5.02 6.19 -15.47
C LEU A 110 6.34 5.42 -15.56
N LYS A 111 7.38 5.94 -14.91
CA LYS A 111 8.63 5.23 -14.76
C LYS A 111 8.57 4.27 -13.59
N VAL A 112 9.07 3.06 -13.79
CA VAL A 112 9.27 2.06 -12.73
C VAL A 112 10.75 1.72 -12.62
N VAL A 113 11.14 1.15 -11.49
CA VAL A 113 12.53 0.68 -11.31
C VAL A 113 12.81 -0.42 -12.33
N PRO A 114 13.90 -0.32 -13.13
CA PRO A 114 14.28 -1.37 -14.07
C PRO A 114 14.50 -2.71 -13.36
N GLY A 115 13.91 -3.76 -13.89
CA GLY A 115 13.98 -5.08 -13.30
C GLY A 115 13.19 -6.11 -14.10
N PHE A 116 13.14 -7.32 -13.57
CA PHE A 116 12.39 -8.44 -14.16
C PHE A 116 11.81 -9.33 -13.06
N THR A 117 10.79 -10.11 -13.42
CA THR A 117 10.25 -11.16 -12.56
C THR A 117 11.06 -12.43 -12.77
N PHE A 118 11.37 -13.12 -11.70
CA PHE A 118 12.16 -14.33 -11.65
C PHE A 118 11.48 -15.39 -10.80
N ASN A 119 11.33 -16.59 -11.34
CA ASN A 119 10.98 -17.78 -10.58
C ASN A 119 12.18 -18.75 -10.65
N PRO A 120 12.66 -19.32 -9.54
CA PRO A 120 13.78 -20.28 -9.56
C PRO A 120 13.58 -21.50 -10.46
N LEU A 121 12.34 -21.77 -10.89
CA LEU A 121 12.01 -22.86 -11.82
C LEU A 121 12.07 -22.46 -13.30
N ASP A 122 12.22 -21.16 -13.57
CA ASP A 122 12.26 -20.66 -14.95
C ASP A 122 13.65 -20.83 -15.57
N ASP A 123 13.71 -21.16 -16.85
CA ASP A 123 14.95 -21.17 -17.63
C ASP A 123 15.31 -19.76 -18.11
N ILE A 124 15.80 -18.92 -17.20
CA ILE A 124 16.20 -17.54 -17.48
C ILE A 124 17.71 -17.42 -17.46
N ASP A 125 18.31 -16.84 -18.51
CA ASP A 125 19.72 -16.44 -18.50
C ASP A 125 19.96 -15.24 -17.57
N ILE A 126 20.13 -15.54 -16.29
CA ILE A 126 20.41 -14.57 -15.22
C ILE A 126 21.62 -13.68 -15.58
N ASN A 127 22.64 -14.22 -16.22
CA ASN A 127 23.82 -13.43 -16.59
C ASN A 127 23.49 -12.36 -17.62
N SER A 128 22.59 -12.64 -18.55
CA SER A 128 22.11 -11.67 -19.53
C SER A 128 21.29 -10.57 -18.86
N GLU A 129 20.39 -10.92 -17.97
CA GLU A 129 19.55 -9.96 -17.26
C GLU A 129 20.38 -9.05 -16.32
N LEU A 130 21.34 -9.62 -15.59
CA LEU A 130 22.22 -8.84 -14.72
C LEU A 130 23.14 -7.87 -15.48
N LYS A 131 23.51 -8.17 -16.74
CA LYS A 131 24.23 -7.20 -17.58
C LYS A 131 23.45 -5.91 -17.82
N LYS A 132 22.10 -5.99 -17.86
CA LYS A 132 21.22 -4.83 -18.05
C LYS A 132 21.03 -4.04 -16.77
N LEU A 133 20.96 -4.71 -15.61
CA LEU A 133 20.68 -4.10 -14.31
C LEU A 133 21.94 -3.56 -13.61
N GLY A 134 23.09 -4.21 -13.81
CA GLY A 134 24.31 -3.98 -13.05
C GLY A 134 24.44 -4.96 -11.87
N ASP A 135 25.35 -4.66 -10.95
CA ASP A 135 25.72 -5.53 -9.82
C ASP A 135 25.29 -5.00 -8.44
N ASP A 136 24.39 -4.03 -8.41
CA ASP A 136 23.75 -3.51 -7.18
C ASP A 136 22.23 -3.59 -7.36
N ILE A 137 21.63 -4.60 -6.74
CA ILE A 137 20.23 -4.98 -6.96
C ILE A 137 19.42 -5.06 -5.68
N VAL A 138 18.11 -5.04 -5.85
CA VAL A 138 17.10 -5.37 -4.86
C VAL A 138 16.40 -6.64 -5.28
N VAL A 139 16.25 -7.59 -4.36
CA VAL A 139 15.46 -8.81 -4.55
C VAL A 139 14.33 -8.79 -3.55
N LYS A 140 13.11 -9.06 -4.00
CA LYS A 140 11.91 -9.08 -3.14
C LYS A 140 10.85 -10.01 -3.71
N PRO A 141 9.95 -10.59 -2.88
CA PRO A 141 8.80 -11.34 -3.39
C PRO A 141 7.93 -10.48 -4.30
N ALA A 142 7.40 -11.06 -5.36
CA ALA A 142 6.47 -10.36 -6.27
C ALA A 142 5.16 -10.01 -5.57
N ASP A 143 4.69 -10.90 -4.69
CA ASP A 143 3.50 -10.71 -3.86
C ASP A 143 3.89 -10.39 -2.41
N GLY A 144 2.99 -9.72 -1.70
CA GLY A 144 3.17 -9.41 -0.29
C GLY A 144 3.55 -7.96 -0.01
N GLY A 145 3.51 -7.60 1.27
CA GLY A 145 3.71 -6.26 1.79
C GLY A 145 4.86 -6.15 2.81
N SER A 146 4.92 -5.00 3.48
CA SER A 146 5.79 -4.71 4.63
C SER A 146 7.29 -4.97 4.45
N SER A 147 7.80 -4.95 3.23
CA SER A 147 9.23 -5.22 2.92
C SER A 147 9.72 -6.60 3.44
N MET A 148 8.83 -7.55 3.67
CA MET A 148 9.19 -8.91 4.08
C MET A 148 9.90 -9.61 2.92
N GLY A 149 11.08 -10.19 3.19
CA GLY A 149 11.90 -10.87 2.17
C GLY A 149 12.56 -9.92 1.16
N LEU A 150 12.69 -8.63 1.48
CA LEU A 150 13.41 -7.66 0.67
C LEU A 150 14.89 -7.68 1.06
N ASP A 151 15.76 -7.94 0.07
CA ASP A 151 17.22 -7.99 0.22
C ASP A 151 17.93 -7.05 -0.74
N PHE A 152 19.01 -6.43 -0.26
CA PHE A 152 19.93 -5.60 -1.04
C PHE A 152 21.23 -6.36 -1.27
N ILE A 153 21.56 -6.64 -2.52
CA ILE A 153 22.70 -7.49 -2.86
C ILE A 153 23.62 -6.77 -3.84
N LYS A 154 24.89 -6.75 -3.50
CA LYS A 154 25.91 -6.14 -4.34
C LYS A 154 27.03 -7.12 -4.71
N GLY A 155 27.39 -7.10 -5.98
CA GLY A 155 28.44 -7.94 -6.56
C GLY A 155 27.89 -9.20 -7.23
N LYS A 156 28.34 -9.46 -8.45
CA LYS A 156 27.80 -10.51 -9.32
C LYS A 156 27.79 -11.90 -8.67
N LYS A 157 28.90 -12.27 -7.98
CA LYS A 157 29.00 -13.60 -7.33
C LYS A 157 28.02 -13.75 -6.19
N GLN A 158 27.84 -12.72 -5.37
CA GLN A 158 26.88 -12.68 -4.27
C GLN A 158 25.45 -12.79 -4.78
N ILE A 159 25.13 -12.10 -5.88
CA ILE A 159 23.82 -12.16 -6.51
C ILE A 159 23.50 -13.60 -6.96
N ILE A 160 24.39 -14.22 -7.73
CA ILE A 160 24.16 -15.59 -8.22
C ILE A 160 23.96 -16.55 -7.05
N ASN A 161 24.84 -16.53 -6.04
CA ASN A 161 24.74 -17.40 -4.87
C ASN A 161 23.45 -17.17 -4.04
N PHE A 162 22.90 -15.96 -4.09
CA PHE A 162 21.65 -15.64 -3.41
C PHE A 162 20.45 -16.17 -4.19
N LEU A 163 20.42 -15.95 -5.50
CA LEU A 163 19.32 -16.39 -6.37
C LEU A 163 19.16 -17.91 -6.40
N GLU A 164 20.28 -18.65 -6.32
CA GLU A 164 20.29 -20.12 -6.25
C GLU A 164 19.64 -20.69 -4.97
N LYS A 165 19.51 -19.86 -3.93
CA LYS A 165 18.95 -20.24 -2.63
C LYS A 165 17.52 -19.75 -2.40
N LEU A 166 16.96 -19.00 -3.35
CA LEU A 166 15.61 -18.50 -3.23
C LEU A 166 14.61 -19.65 -3.16
N PRO A 167 13.62 -19.60 -2.27
CA PRO A 167 12.52 -20.55 -2.28
C PRO A 167 11.68 -20.42 -3.54
N HIS A 168 10.92 -21.46 -3.88
CA HIS A 168 9.97 -21.43 -4.97
C HIS A 168 8.97 -20.28 -4.81
N GLY A 169 8.62 -19.64 -5.92
CA GLY A 169 7.72 -18.49 -5.96
C GLY A 169 8.27 -17.41 -6.89
N ASP A 170 7.45 -16.41 -7.14
CA ASP A 170 7.80 -15.31 -8.01
C ASP A 170 8.52 -14.20 -7.23
N TRP A 171 9.67 -13.83 -7.72
CA TRP A 171 10.53 -12.78 -7.17
C TRP A 171 10.68 -11.64 -8.17
N ILE A 172 10.86 -10.44 -7.66
CA ILE A 172 11.26 -9.29 -8.46
C ILE A 172 12.72 -9.00 -8.17
N ILE A 173 13.50 -8.90 -9.25
CA ILE A 173 14.91 -8.49 -9.23
C ILE A 173 14.99 -7.13 -9.89
N GLU A 174 15.39 -6.12 -9.15
CA GLU A 174 15.44 -4.74 -9.60
C GLU A 174 16.82 -4.14 -9.44
N LYS A 175 17.17 -3.20 -10.32
CA LYS A 175 18.31 -2.33 -10.11
C LYS A 175 18.10 -1.52 -8.83
N ARG A 176 19.09 -1.47 -7.94
CA ARG A 176 19.02 -0.58 -6.80
C ARG A 176 19.11 0.88 -7.25
N ILE A 177 18.10 1.66 -6.95
CA ILE A 177 18.10 3.10 -7.20
C ILE A 177 18.41 3.81 -5.88
N HIS A 178 19.55 4.50 -5.84
CA HIS A 178 19.87 5.37 -4.71
C HIS A 178 19.15 6.71 -4.88
N GLY A 179 18.28 7.04 -3.94
CA GLY A 179 17.42 8.22 -3.99
C GLY A 179 16.68 8.42 -2.67
N ARG A 180 15.81 9.42 -2.66
CA ARG A 180 14.92 9.73 -1.55
C ARG A 180 13.65 8.91 -1.68
N GLU A 181 13.24 8.26 -0.61
CA GLU A 181 11.99 7.51 -0.58
C GLU A 181 10.84 8.42 -0.19
N LEU A 182 9.81 8.47 -1.02
CA LEU A 182 8.66 9.34 -0.86
C LEU A 182 7.37 8.53 -0.87
N SER A 183 6.42 8.95 -0.05
CA SER A 183 5.11 8.33 0.04
C SER A 183 4.00 9.38 -0.09
N VAL A 184 2.92 9.04 -0.79
CA VAL A 184 1.78 9.93 -1.04
C VAL A 184 0.49 9.19 -0.77
N GLY A 185 -0.32 9.73 0.14
CA GLY A 185 -1.70 9.31 0.31
C GLY A 185 -2.57 9.78 -0.85
N ILE A 186 -3.53 8.95 -1.24
CA ILE A 186 -4.53 9.30 -2.24
C ILE A 186 -5.91 9.10 -1.59
N LEU A 187 -6.77 10.11 -1.71
CA LEU A 187 -8.12 10.11 -1.18
C LEU A 187 -9.09 10.53 -2.28
N ASN A 188 -10.07 9.68 -2.58
CA ASN A 188 -11.05 9.91 -3.63
C ASN A 188 -10.42 10.27 -5.00
N GLY A 189 -9.28 9.61 -5.33
CA GLY A 189 -8.55 9.84 -6.56
C GLY A 189 -7.71 11.12 -6.60
N LYS A 190 -7.58 11.85 -5.48
CA LYS A 190 -6.77 13.03 -5.34
C LYS A 190 -5.59 12.79 -4.41
N ALA A 191 -4.40 13.17 -4.86
CA ALA A 191 -3.19 13.08 -4.06
C ALA A 191 -3.27 14.05 -2.87
N LEU A 192 -2.85 13.58 -1.72
CA LEU A 192 -2.61 14.35 -0.51
C LEU A 192 -1.18 14.93 -0.52
N GLY A 193 -0.61 15.22 0.65
CA GLY A 193 0.76 15.72 0.70
C GLY A 193 1.81 14.63 0.54
N VAL A 194 3.02 15.05 0.21
CA VAL A 194 4.17 14.15 0.05
C VAL A 194 4.89 14.01 1.37
N VAL A 195 5.12 12.77 1.79
CA VAL A 195 5.91 12.41 2.97
C VAL A 195 7.26 11.87 2.52
N GLU A 196 8.35 12.34 3.09
CA GLU A 196 9.68 11.78 2.90
C GLU A 196 10.03 10.84 4.04
N ILE A 197 10.55 9.67 3.70
CA ILE A 197 10.93 8.61 4.62
C ILE A 197 12.46 8.64 4.76
N LEU A 198 12.95 8.80 5.98
CA LEU A 198 14.38 8.93 6.30
C LEU A 198 14.81 7.81 7.26
N PRO A 199 15.15 6.61 6.76
CA PRO A 199 15.70 5.55 7.60
C PRO A 199 17.01 6.02 8.25
N ARG A 200 17.16 5.86 9.58
CA ARG A 200 18.37 6.32 10.31
C ARG A 200 19.59 5.46 9.98
N MET A 201 19.40 4.20 9.62
CA MET A 201 20.44 3.30 9.15
C MET A 201 19.88 2.36 8.09
N GLY A 202 20.65 2.11 7.03
CA GLY A 202 20.28 1.11 6.02
C GLY A 202 19.14 1.53 5.08
N SER A 203 18.12 0.70 4.97
CA SER A 203 16.99 0.84 4.06
C SER A 203 15.68 0.73 4.83
N TYR A 204 14.59 1.23 4.29
CA TYR A 204 13.27 1.17 4.89
C TYR A 204 12.68 -0.25 4.80
N ASP A 205 13.21 -1.17 5.63
CA ASP A 205 12.75 -2.54 5.76
C ASP A 205 11.68 -2.70 6.86
N TYR A 206 11.27 -3.94 7.13
CA TYR A 206 10.26 -4.27 8.14
C TYR A 206 10.59 -3.71 9.54
N ALA A 207 11.85 -3.85 9.98
CA ALA A 207 12.28 -3.36 11.28
C ALA A 207 12.19 -1.82 11.35
N HIS A 208 12.58 -1.12 10.27
CA HIS A 208 12.51 0.33 10.20
C HIS A 208 11.06 0.86 10.14
N LYS A 209 10.12 0.07 9.61
CA LYS A 209 8.69 0.45 9.55
C LYS A 209 8.00 0.41 10.90
N TYR A 210 8.35 -0.58 11.75
CA TYR A 210 7.58 -0.88 12.96
C TYR A 210 8.34 -0.70 14.28
N THR A 211 9.64 -0.40 14.25
CA THR A 211 10.43 -0.09 15.45
C THR A 211 10.52 1.42 15.66
N ASN A 212 9.99 1.88 16.78
CA ASN A 212 10.02 3.31 17.12
C ASN A 212 11.46 3.86 17.12
N GLY A 213 11.64 4.99 16.45
CA GLY A 213 12.92 5.70 16.42
C GLY A 213 13.93 5.19 15.39
N MET A 214 13.60 4.21 14.54
CA MET A 214 14.49 3.75 13.46
C MET A 214 14.30 4.54 12.16
N THR A 215 13.20 5.27 12.02
CA THR A 215 12.89 6.07 10.83
C THR A 215 12.37 7.44 11.25
N ASP A 216 12.89 8.48 10.62
CA ASP A 216 12.36 9.84 10.71
C ASP A 216 11.51 10.13 9.48
N TYR A 217 10.55 11.04 9.62
CA TYR A 217 9.65 11.45 8.54
C TYR A 217 9.65 12.96 8.40
N VAL A 218 9.66 13.45 7.16
CA VAL A 218 9.52 14.88 6.85
C VAL A 218 8.25 15.06 6.05
N TYR A 219 7.27 15.76 6.64
CA TYR A 219 5.99 16.02 5.99
C TYR A 219 5.50 17.44 6.33
N PRO A 220 5.28 18.27 5.29
CA PRO A 220 5.50 17.97 3.87
C PRO A 220 6.99 17.78 3.52
N ALA A 221 7.27 16.89 2.56
CA ALA A 221 8.61 16.63 2.06
C ALA A 221 9.26 17.90 1.51
N ARG A 222 10.56 18.09 1.75
CA ARG A 222 11.32 19.25 1.25
C ARG A 222 11.74 19.02 -0.20
N ILE A 223 10.84 19.27 -1.13
CA ILE A 223 11.03 19.13 -2.58
C ILE A 223 10.57 20.40 -3.29
N THR A 224 10.96 20.59 -4.56
CA THR A 224 10.52 21.73 -5.37
C THR A 224 9.06 21.54 -5.82
N ASP A 225 8.36 22.65 -6.15
CA ASP A 225 6.99 22.60 -6.65
C ASP A 225 6.84 21.72 -7.91
N LYS A 226 7.86 21.72 -8.78
CA LYS A 226 7.88 20.87 -9.97
C LYS A 226 7.93 19.38 -9.62
N MET A 227 8.75 19.00 -8.64
CA MET A 227 8.82 17.63 -8.13
C MET A 227 7.53 17.24 -7.43
N HIS A 228 6.99 18.13 -6.59
CA HIS A 228 5.71 17.93 -5.91
C HIS A 228 4.59 17.65 -6.91
N THR A 229 4.42 18.51 -7.91
CA THR A 229 3.39 18.35 -8.96
C THR A 229 3.57 17.03 -9.72
N ALA A 230 4.80 16.67 -10.08
CA ALA A 230 5.05 15.44 -10.81
C ALA A 230 4.73 14.19 -9.98
N ILE A 231 5.09 14.18 -8.67
CA ILE A 231 4.86 13.05 -7.77
C ILE A 231 3.36 12.89 -7.49
N THR A 232 2.65 13.99 -7.20
CA THR A 232 1.20 13.95 -6.96
C THR A 232 0.43 13.53 -8.22
N THR A 233 0.82 14.02 -9.39
CA THR A 233 0.25 13.57 -10.68
C THR A 233 0.51 12.08 -10.93
N ALA A 234 1.72 11.59 -10.66
CA ALA A 234 2.06 10.17 -10.78
C ALA A 234 1.24 9.32 -9.81
N SER A 235 1.01 9.80 -8.57
CA SER A 235 0.17 9.13 -7.56
C SER A 235 -1.28 8.98 -8.03
N GLU A 236 -1.88 10.05 -8.56
CA GLU A 236 -3.23 9.99 -9.11
C GLU A 236 -3.30 9.08 -10.36
N THR A 237 -2.23 9.04 -11.15
CA THR A 237 -2.16 8.23 -12.37
C THR A 237 -2.09 6.75 -12.04
N ILE A 238 -1.21 6.32 -11.12
CA ILE A 238 -1.11 4.90 -10.72
C ILE A 238 -2.38 4.44 -10.00
N PHE A 239 -3.02 5.29 -9.20
CA PHE A 239 -4.30 5.00 -8.55
C PHE A 239 -5.37 4.63 -9.58
N ARG A 240 -5.50 5.42 -10.65
CA ARG A 240 -6.45 5.14 -11.75
C ARG A 240 -6.05 3.89 -12.55
N ALA A 241 -4.77 3.74 -12.87
CA ALA A 241 -4.25 2.61 -13.64
C ALA A 241 -4.52 1.27 -12.94
N CYS A 242 -4.35 1.21 -11.62
CA CYS A 242 -4.66 0.03 -10.81
C CYS A 242 -6.15 -0.15 -10.53
N SER A 243 -7.01 0.77 -10.98
CA SER A 243 -8.46 0.78 -10.71
C SER A 243 -8.80 0.88 -9.22
N CYS A 244 -7.96 1.56 -8.44
CA CYS A 244 -8.22 1.84 -7.04
C CYS A 244 -9.44 2.76 -6.87
N ARG A 245 -10.07 2.67 -5.71
CA ARG A 245 -11.16 3.58 -5.32
C ARG A 245 -11.00 3.98 -3.85
N ASP A 246 -11.69 5.04 -3.46
CA ASP A 246 -11.79 5.61 -2.13
C ASP A 246 -10.43 6.11 -1.65
N PHE A 247 -9.48 5.25 -1.31
CA PHE A 247 -8.16 5.63 -0.82
C PHE A 247 -7.07 4.62 -1.20
N ALA A 248 -5.83 5.08 -1.18
CA ALA A 248 -4.62 4.27 -1.32
C ALA A 248 -3.39 5.07 -0.87
N ARG A 249 -2.22 4.43 -0.86
CA ARG A 249 -0.92 5.07 -0.70
C ARG A 249 0.02 4.59 -1.79
N ALA A 250 0.68 5.52 -2.48
CA ALA A 250 1.67 5.22 -3.50
C ALA A 250 3.07 5.61 -3.01
N ASP A 251 4.04 4.71 -3.23
CA ASP A 251 5.43 4.88 -2.77
C ASP A 251 6.37 5.02 -3.98
N PHE A 252 7.36 5.91 -3.85
CA PHE A 252 8.24 6.33 -4.94
C PHE A 252 9.69 6.43 -4.48
N ILE A 253 10.63 6.30 -5.44
CA ILE A 253 11.98 6.81 -5.27
C ILE A 253 12.17 8.05 -6.14
N LEU A 254 12.61 9.14 -5.53
CA LEU A 254 13.08 10.35 -6.19
C LEU A 254 14.60 10.28 -6.31
N LYS A 255 15.09 10.08 -7.52
CA LYS A 255 16.50 10.11 -7.85
C LYS A 255 16.88 11.49 -8.34
N GLU A 256 17.84 12.14 -7.69
CA GLU A 256 18.36 13.45 -8.05
C GLU A 256 19.80 13.32 -8.56
N ASN A 257 20.11 14.02 -9.66
CA ASN A 257 21.45 14.12 -10.22
C ASN A 257 21.70 15.57 -10.67
N GLY A 258 22.16 16.39 -9.78
CA GLY A 258 22.29 17.83 -9.95
C GLY A 258 20.93 18.48 -10.22
N LYS A 259 20.77 19.11 -11.41
CA LYS A 259 19.50 19.72 -11.80
C LYS A 259 18.48 18.77 -12.44
N ARG A 260 18.89 17.52 -12.73
CA ARG A 260 18.02 16.48 -13.30
C ARG A 260 17.47 15.62 -12.17
N TRP A 261 16.25 15.18 -12.32
CA TRP A 261 15.62 14.25 -11.38
C TRP A 261 14.66 13.31 -12.11
N GLU A 262 14.44 12.18 -11.50
CA GLU A 262 13.53 11.14 -11.98
C GLU A 262 12.76 10.57 -10.80
N ILE A 263 11.50 10.24 -11.03
CA ILE A 263 10.65 9.52 -10.05
C ILE A 263 10.35 8.13 -10.57
N PHE A 264 10.45 7.15 -9.70
CA PHE A 264 10.16 5.75 -10.00
C PHE A 264 9.08 5.26 -9.05
N VAL A 265 8.00 4.70 -9.61
CA VAL A 265 6.96 4.04 -8.82
C VAL A 265 7.57 2.77 -8.22
N LEU A 266 7.37 2.57 -6.91
CA LEU A 266 7.73 1.34 -6.20
C LEU A 266 6.53 0.42 -6.07
N GLU A 267 5.46 0.93 -5.47
CA GLU A 267 4.24 0.17 -5.18
C GLU A 267 3.06 1.11 -4.93
N ILE A 268 1.85 0.55 -4.91
CA ILE A 268 0.65 1.19 -4.41
C ILE A 268 -0.07 0.25 -3.45
N ASN A 269 -0.44 0.75 -2.27
CA ASN A 269 -1.07 -0.02 -1.20
C ASN A 269 -2.53 0.40 -1.04
N THR A 270 -3.46 -0.57 -1.11
CA THR A 270 -4.91 -0.33 -1.02
C THR A 270 -5.47 -0.34 0.41
N LEU A 271 -4.75 -0.91 1.37
CA LEU A 271 -5.09 -0.87 2.81
C LEU A 271 -3.89 -0.39 3.63
N PRO A 272 -3.50 0.91 3.48
CA PRO A 272 -2.36 1.46 4.19
C PRO A 272 -2.59 1.50 5.70
N GLY A 273 -1.50 1.46 6.49
CA GLY A 273 -1.56 1.58 7.95
C GLY A 273 -2.30 2.85 8.41
N MET A 274 -3.07 2.71 9.47
CA MET A 274 -3.94 3.74 10.03
C MET A 274 -3.65 3.97 11.52
N THR A 275 -2.38 3.98 11.90
CA THR A 275 -1.93 4.50 13.21
C THR A 275 -1.53 5.97 13.06
N GLU A 276 -1.39 6.69 14.16
CA GLU A 276 -0.94 8.10 14.16
C GLU A 276 0.42 8.29 13.46
N ASN A 277 1.26 7.27 13.50
CA ASN A 277 2.59 7.26 12.86
C ASN A 277 2.60 6.60 11.47
N SER A 278 1.43 6.44 10.85
CA SER A 278 1.33 5.85 9.51
C SER A 278 1.41 6.91 8.42
N LEU A 279 1.96 6.52 7.26
CA LEU A 279 2.26 7.44 6.15
C LEU A 279 1.01 8.09 5.54
N LEU A 280 -0.14 7.37 5.48
CA LEU A 280 -1.37 7.97 4.96
C LEU A 280 -1.91 9.09 5.87
N PRO A 281 -2.04 8.94 7.20
CA PRO A 281 -2.34 10.04 8.11
C PRO A 281 -1.33 11.20 8.03
N MET A 282 -0.02 10.94 7.96
CA MET A 282 0.98 12.00 7.78
C MET A 282 0.78 12.77 6.48
N SER A 283 0.47 12.07 5.39
CA SER A 283 0.17 12.68 4.09
C SER A 283 -1.10 13.56 4.16
N ALA A 284 -2.12 13.15 4.92
CA ALA A 284 -3.33 13.92 5.15
C ALA A 284 -3.07 15.20 5.96
N LEU A 285 -2.23 15.13 6.99
CA LEU A 285 -1.82 16.29 7.79
C LEU A 285 -1.16 17.39 6.95
N CYS A 286 -0.40 17.04 5.89
CA CYS A 286 0.17 18.02 4.97
C CYS A 286 -0.90 18.90 4.26
N THR A 287 -2.14 18.43 4.22
CA THR A 287 -3.27 19.13 3.57
C THR A 287 -4.29 19.66 4.59
N GLY A 288 -3.92 19.71 5.87
CA GLY A 288 -4.74 20.23 6.95
C GLY A 288 -5.86 19.29 7.43
N ARG A 289 -5.82 18.01 7.02
CA ARG A 289 -6.75 16.98 7.50
C ARG A 289 -6.18 16.29 8.72
N ASP A 290 -6.90 16.32 9.82
CA ASP A 290 -6.61 15.50 10.98
C ASP A 290 -7.04 14.03 10.75
N PHE A 291 -6.74 13.17 11.70
CA PHE A 291 -7.02 11.73 11.58
C PHE A 291 -8.53 11.44 11.49
N ASP A 292 -9.35 12.14 12.27
CA ASP A 292 -10.80 11.92 12.29
C ASP A 292 -11.45 12.37 10.97
N GLY A 293 -11.05 13.52 10.46
CA GLY A 293 -11.47 14.02 9.16
C GLY A 293 -11.06 13.10 8.01
N LEU A 294 -9.82 12.58 8.05
CA LEU A 294 -9.36 11.58 7.08
C LEU A 294 -10.24 10.33 7.09
N VAL A 295 -10.50 9.74 8.26
CA VAL A 295 -11.33 8.52 8.39
C VAL A 295 -12.75 8.77 7.89
N GLY A 296 -13.34 9.93 8.23
CA GLY A 296 -14.66 10.33 7.73
C GLY A 296 -14.70 10.43 6.19
N GLU A 297 -13.70 11.07 5.59
CA GLU A 297 -13.59 11.19 4.12
C GLU A 297 -13.32 9.83 3.44
N MET A 298 -12.61 8.90 4.08
CA MET A 298 -12.38 7.53 3.59
C MET A 298 -13.68 6.70 3.60
N LEU A 299 -14.55 6.92 4.58
CA LEU A 299 -15.82 6.20 4.75
C LEU A 299 -16.92 6.75 3.84
N ALA A 300 -16.93 8.05 3.57
CA ALA A 300 -18.02 8.74 2.87
C ALA A 300 -18.41 8.13 1.51
N PRO A 301 -17.49 7.67 0.63
CA PRO A 301 -17.87 7.02 -0.62
C PRO A 301 -18.62 5.70 -0.42
N ALA A 302 -18.28 4.92 0.62
CA ALA A 302 -18.97 3.68 0.94
C ALA A 302 -20.41 3.97 1.42
N ILE A 303 -20.61 5.01 2.25
CA ILE A 303 -21.93 5.48 2.63
C ILE A 303 -22.75 5.88 1.40
N GLY A 304 -22.15 6.62 0.47
CA GLY A 304 -22.81 7.00 -0.78
C GLY A 304 -23.19 5.79 -1.67
N ARG A 305 -22.37 4.74 -1.72
CA ARG A 305 -22.70 3.48 -2.42
C ARG A 305 -23.85 2.75 -1.72
N PHE A 306 -23.82 2.72 -0.40
CA PHE A 306 -24.89 2.11 0.38
C PHE A 306 -26.23 2.81 0.15
N GLN A 307 -26.29 4.13 0.20
CA GLN A 307 -27.50 4.91 -0.06
C GLN A 307 -28.08 4.64 -1.45
N LYS A 308 -27.21 4.54 -2.49
CA LYS A 308 -27.65 4.25 -3.87
C LYS A 308 -28.16 2.83 -4.06
N LYS A 309 -27.68 1.85 -3.26
CA LYS A 309 -28.15 0.46 -3.33
C LYS A 309 -29.57 0.33 -2.80
N TRP A 310 -29.96 1.18 -1.85
CA TRP A 310 -31.23 1.09 -1.13
C TRP A 310 -32.17 2.29 -1.38
N ALA A 311 -31.87 3.15 -2.36
CA ALA A 311 -32.76 4.21 -2.84
C ALA A 311 -33.65 3.69 -3.96
#